data_2c2fbe1371344bcb0795937911b68ce1
#
_entry.id   2c2fbe1371344bcb0795937911b68ce1
#
_cell.length_a   1.000
_cell.length_b   1.000
_cell.length_c   1.000
_cell.angle_alpha   90.00
_cell.angle_beta   90.00
_cell.angle_gamma   90.00
#
_symmetry.space_group_name_H-M   'P 1'
#
loop_
_entity.id
_entity.type
_entity.pdbx_description
1 polymer ?
#
loop_
_entity_poly.entity_id
_entity_poly.type
_entity_poly.pdbx_seq_one_letter_code
_entity_poly.pdbx_strand_id
1 'polypeptide(L)'
;MSRAFLLGCFLALVGCTPSDSTRNYRGWTDPVVIRGEDIEAVVIPSIGRIMDIRRPGESTGVLWQNPDLLGQAVQPNAKAWTNFGGDKTWPAPEGVWMKDATGKWMPPVVFDQSALRVRVTEAGVLLESPVDPRSGVRFTRLIRPAGFHTLAVTTTYTKVQGPPVQIAVWVITQLAEPRAIATTAKAGRQPLNPMFGPLKGIEIEKGILYWKRFPDVCSKIGTDGHALAWVGDKHTLLIAATPGETTGSFPDDGCSAEIYVSPDPWAYVELETLGRLATLGIGDTTSCTNTYRLDDVRAGETPKAAAARLLRPTK
;
A
#
# COMPACT_ATOMS: atom_id res chain seq x y z
N MET A 1 53.20 -20.54 -14.33
CA MET A 1 52.10 -21.37 -13.84
C MET A 1 51.13 -20.46 -13.09
N SER A 2 50.15 -19.90 -13.81
CA SER A 2 49.10 -19.01 -13.24
C SER A 2 47.88 -19.85 -12.90
N ARG A 3 47.49 -19.85 -11.63
CA ARG A 3 46.22 -20.43 -11.17
C ARG A 3 45.13 -19.38 -11.25
N ALA A 4 44.17 -19.56 -12.17
CA ALA A 4 42.95 -18.80 -12.23
C ALA A 4 42.01 -19.30 -11.11
N PHE A 5 41.61 -18.38 -10.19
CA PHE A 5 40.52 -18.62 -9.25
C PHE A 5 39.22 -18.29 -9.97
N LEU A 6 38.42 -19.32 -10.23
CA LEU A 6 37.02 -19.15 -10.63
C LEU A 6 36.19 -18.84 -9.38
N LEU A 7 35.72 -17.61 -9.27
CA LEU A 7 34.72 -17.18 -8.29
C LEU A 7 33.34 -17.65 -8.79
N GLY A 8 32.84 -18.76 -8.25
CA GLY A 8 31.48 -19.22 -8.51
C GLY A 8 30.46 -18.31 -7.80
N CYS A 9 29.75 -17.50 -8.56
CA CYS A 9 28.53 -16.83 -8.07
C CYS A 9 27.45 -17.91 -7.86
N PHE A 10 27.23 -18.29 -6.60
CA PHE A 10 26.01 -19.02 -6.23
C PHE A 10 24.83 -18.05 -6.29
N LEU A 11 24.08 -18.06 -7.39
CA LEU A 11 22.71 -17.54 -7.41
C LEU A 11 21.88 -18.45 -6.51
N ALA A 12 21.54 -17.98 -5.32
CA ALA A 12 20.50 -18.59 -4.51
C ALA A 12 19.16 -18.39 -5.25
N LEU A 13 18.71 -19.44 -5.92
CA LEU A 13 17.33 -19.56 -6.40
C LEU A 13 16.42 -19.55 -5.17
N VAL A 14 15.87 -18.38 -4.82
CA VAL A 14 14.79 -18.26 -3.85
C VAL A 14 13.57 -18.90 -4.52
N GLY A 15 13.37 -20.18 -4.26
CA GLY A 15 12.24 -20.94 -4.76
C GLY A 15 10.95 -20.40 -4.17
N CYS A 16 10.13 -19.73 -4.97
CA CYS A 16 8.74 -19.46 -4.68
C CYS A 16 7.96 -20.79 -4.80
N THR A 17 8.10 -21.68 -3.81
CA THR A 17 7.23 -22.86 -3.71
C THR A 17 5.99 -22.46 -2.93
N PRO A 18 4.77 -22.65 -3.48
CA PRO A 18 3.56 -22.59 -2.69
C PRO A 18 3.61 -23.71 -1.64
N SER A 19 3.89 -23.38 -0.39
CA SER A 19 3.88 -24.38 0.65
C SER A 19 2.43 -24.74 1.00
N ASP A 20 2.16 -26.02 1.06
CA ASP A 20 0.87 -26.69 1.32
C ASP A 20 0.26 -26.40 2.72
N SER A 21 0.81 -25.47 3.49
CA SER A 21 0.46 -25.26 4.90
C SER A 21 -0.55 -24.14 5.18
N THR A 22 -1.12 -23.49 4.15
CA THR A 22 -2.15 -22.45 4.36
C THR A 22 -3.28 -22.56 3.37
N ARG A 23 -4.07 -23.62 3.48
CA ARG A 23 -5.36 -23.71 2.74
C ARG A 23 -6.39 -22.70 3.23
N ASN A 24 -6.12 -22.00 4.32
CA ASN A 24 -7.06 -21.05 4.92
C ASN A 24 -6.31 -19.93 5.63
N TYR A 25 -6.67 -18.69 5.34
CA TYR A 25 -6.25 -17.52 6.07
C TYR A 25 -7.47 -16.76 6.56
N ARG A 26 -7.75 -16.83 7.87
CA ARG A 26 -8.88 -16.14 8.52
C ARG A 26 -10.24 -16.36 7.83
N GLY A 27 -10.49 -17.57 7.32
CA GLY A 27 -11.73 -17.94 6.63
C GLY A 27 -11.64 -17.91 5.10
N TRP A 28 -10.65 -17.25 4.50
CA TRP A 28 -10.41 -17.32 3.05
C TRP A 28 -9.60 -18.56 2.69
N THR A 29 -10.01 -19.24 1.61
CA THR A 29 -9.49 -20.57 1.21
C THR A 29 -8.43 -20.50 0.10
N ASP A 30 -8.12 -19.32 -0.41
CA ASP A 30 -7.24 -19.11 -1.56
C ASP A 30 -6.05 -18.17 -1.27
N PRO A 31 -5.44 -18.19 -0.06
CA PRO A 31 -4.34 -17.30 0.25
C PRO A 31 -3.10 -17.63 -0.58
N VAL A 32 -2.42 -16.58 -1.06
CA VAL A 32 -1.11 -16.68 -1.69
C VAL A 32 -0.10 -15.99 -0.76
N VAL A 33 0.87 -16.76 -0.25
CA VAL A 33 1.91 -16.23 0.64
C VAL A 33 3.20 -16.01 -0.14
N ILE A 34 3.64 -14.76 -0.19
CA ILE A 34 4.90 -14.35 -0.80
C ILE A 34 5.93 -14.20 0.32
N ARG A 35 7.00 -14.99 0.26
CA ARG A 35 8.04 -15.01 1.29
C ARG A 35 9.29 -14.31 0.81
N GLY A 36 9.75 -13.34 1.60
CA GLY A 36 11.08 -12.75 1.52
C GLY A 36 11.96 -13.25 2.67
N GLU A 37 13.14 -12.66 2.80
CA GLU A 37 14.02 -12.88 3.93
C GLU A 37 13.45 -12.14 5.15
N ASP A 38 12.90 -12.90 6.10
CA ASP A 38 12.31 -12.45 7.35
C ASP A 38 11.10 -11.48 7.19
N ILE A 39 10.38 -11.59 6.10
CA ILE A 39 9.12 -10.88 5.83
C ILE A 39 8.24 -11.73 4.92
N GLU A 40 6.94 -11.73 5.14
CA GLU A 40 5.98 -12.32 4.20
C GLU A 40 4.76 -11.42 4.01
N ALA A 41 4.18 -11.49 2.81
CA ALA A 41 2.88 -10.92 2.49
C ALA A 41 1.86 -12.02 2.27
N VAL A 42 0.64 -11.81 2.78
CA VAL A 42 -0.51 -12.69 2.53
C VAL A 42 -1.48 -11.96 1.60
N VAL A 43 -1.68 -12.52 0.42
CA VAL A 43 -2.61 -12.01 -0.57
C VAL A 43 -3.85 -12.87 -0.57
N ILE A 44 -5.02 -12.23 -0.65
CA ILE A 44 -6.31 -12.90 -0.87
C ILE A 44 -6.83 -12.48 -2.25
N PRO A 45 -6.59 -13.29 -3.28
CA PRO A 45 -6.93 -12.92 -4.66
C PRO A 45 -8.42 -12.75 -4.87
N SER A 46 -9.27 -13.53 -4.19
CA SER A 46 -10.72 -13.48 -4.30
C SER A 46 -11.34 -12.15 -3.91
N ILE A 47 -10.65 -11.35 -3.08
CA ILE A 47 -11.04 -9.98 -2.70
C ILE A 47 -10.06 -8.91 -3.20
N GLY A 48 -9.04 -9.30 -3.96
CA GLY A 48 -8.13 -8.39 -4.65
C GLY A 48 -7.14 -7.62 -3.77
N ARG A 49 -6.72 -8.16 -2.62
CA ARG A 49 -5.95 -7.40 -1.62
C ARG A 49 -4.73 -8.15 -1.09
N ILE A 50 -3.70 -7.39 -0.69
CA ILE A 50 -2.71 -7.87 0.27
C ILE A 50 -3.35 -7.68 1.66
N MET A 51 -3.62 -8.79 2.34
CA MET A 51 -4.34 -8.75 3.62
C MET A 51 -3.41 -8.73 4.81
N ASP A 52 -2.14 -9.11 4.64
CA ASP A 52 -1.17 -8.99 5.73
C ASP A 52 0.26 -8.80 5.23
N ILE A 53 1.06 -8.13 6.05
CA ILE A 53 2.52 -8.04 5.99
C ILE A 53 3.01 -8.35 7.39
N ARG A 54 3.86 -9.39 7.53
CA ARG A 54 4.25 -9.92 8.85
C ARG A 54 5.62 -10.60 8.83
N ARG A 55 6.12 -10.94 10.01
CA ARG A 55 7.25 -11.85 10.14
C ARG A 55 6.82 -13.29 9.84
N PRO A 56 7.68 -14.11 9.26
CA PRO A 56 7.41 -15.53 9.09
C PRO A 56 7.05 -16.21 10.43
N GLY A 57 5.97 -17.00 10.42
CA GLY A 57 5.49 -17.70 11.61
C GLY A 57 4.56 -16.90 12.54
N GLU A 58 4.38 -15.61 12.32
CA GLU A 58 3.36 -14.85 13.04
C GLU A 58 1.96 -15.11 12.47
N SER A 59 0.97 -15.15 13.35
CA SER A 59 -0.44 -15.34 12.95
C SER A 59 -1.09 -14.07 12.42
N THR A 60 -0.56 -12.91 12.82
CA THR A 60 -1.03 -11.57 12.45
C THR A 60 0.15 -10.64 12.24
N GLY A 61 0.04 -9.76 11.25
CA GLY A 61 1.03 -8.73 10.98
C GLY A 61 0.49 -7.34 11.30
N VAL A 62 0.89 -6.38 10.47
CA VAL A 62 0.67 -4.95 10.75
C VAL A 62 -0.54 -4.36 10.02
N LEU A 63 -1.09 -5.06 9.02
CA LEU A 63 -2.24 -4.54 8.29
C LEU A 63 -3.54 -4.69 9.10
N TRP A 64 -4.34 -3.64 9.08
CA TRP A 64 -5.68 -3.71 9.65
C TRP A 64 -6.59 -4.55 8.76
N GLN A 65 -7.42 -5.37 9.39
CA GLN A 65 -8.39 -6.24 8.75
C GLN A 65 -9.73 -6.07 9.46
N ASN A 66 -10.79 -5.86 8.70
CA ASN A 66 -12.11 -5.72 9.29
C ASN A 66 -12.56 -7.07 9.91
N PRO A 67 -12.73 -7.14 11.24
CA PRO A 67 -13.08 -8.39 11.91
C PRO A 67 -14.44 -8.94 11.48
N ASP A 68 -15.37 -8.07 11.06
CA ASP A 68 -16.72 -8.45 10.68
C ASP A 68 -16.77 -9.07 9.25
N LEU A 69 -15.68 -8.94 8.47
CA LEU A 69 -15.61 -9.37 7.07
C LEU A 69 -14.61 -10.50 6.83
N LEU A 70 -14.02 -11.07 7.88
CA LEU A 70 -13.05 -12.16 7.73
C LEU A 70 -13.68 -13.37 7.03
N GLY A 71 -13.01 -13.87 6.01
CA GLY A 71 -13.48 -15.02 5.20
C GLY A 71 -14.65 -14.72 4.27
N GLN A 72 -15.15 -13.48 4.24
CA GLN A 72 -16.27 -13.13 3.36
C GLN A 72 -15.79 -12.88 1.93
N ALA A 73 -16.66 -13.20 0.97
CA ALA A 73 -16.47 -12.89 -0.43
C ALA A 73 -16.89 -11.46 -0.75
N VAL A 74 -16.33 -10.90 -1.83
CA VAL A 74 -16.81 -9.63 -2.39
C VAL A 74 -18.28 -9.75 -2.78
N GLN A 75 -19.00 -8.65 -2.63
CA GLN A 75 -20.41 -8.54 -3.02
C GLN A 75 -20.52 -7.67 -4.30
N PRO A 76 -20.50 -8.26 -5.51
CA PRO A 76 -20.42 -7.50 -6.77
C PRO A 76 -21.52 -6.45 -6.95
N ASN A 77 -22.66 -6.65 -6.28
CA ASN A 77 -23.80 -5.76 -6.32
C ASN A 77 -24.04 -5.03 -4.99
N ALA A 78 -23.02 -4.90 -4.15
CA ALA A 78 -23.12 -4.17 -2.90
C ALA A 78 -23.58 -2.72 -3.17
N LYS A 79 -24.60 -2.29 -2.42
CA LYS A 79 -25.11 -0.91 -2.48
C LYS A 79 -24.33 0.06 -1.60
N ALA A 80 -23.32 -0.42 -0.91
CA ALA A 80 -22.43 0.33 -0.04
C ALA A 80 -21.00 -0.23 -0.14
N TRP A 81 -20.04 0.63 0.12
CA TRP A 81 -18.63 0.22 0.18
C TRP A 81 -18.40 -0.79 1.29
N THR A 82 -17.63 -1.82 0.96
CA THR A 82 -17.25 -2.89 1.89
C THR A 82 -15.77 -2.78 2.20
N ASN A 83 -15.43 -2.30 3.39
CA ASN A 83 -14.04 -2.12 3.81
C ASN A 83 -13.46 -3.39 4.43
N PHE A 84 -12.81 -4.22 3.64
CA PHE A 84 -12.12 -5.44 4.10
C PHE A 84 -10.84 -5.16 4.90
N GLY A 85 -10.23 -3.98 4.74
CA GLY A 85 -8.89 -3.71 5.26
C GLY A 85 -7.79 -4.04 4.25
N GLY A 86 -6.57 -4.23 4.73
CA GLY A 86 -5.42 -4.62 3.91
C GLY A 86 -4.83 -3.48 3.09
N ASP A 87 -4.14 -3.86 2.02
CA ASP A 87 -3.51 -2.95 1.07
C ASP A 87 -4.10 -3.14 -0.32
N LYS A 88 -4.45 -2.03 -0.98
CA LYS A 88 -5.17 -1.98 -2.25
C LYS A 88 -4.68 -0.84 -3.12
N THR A 89 -5.19 -0.77 -4.35
CA THR A 89 -4.95 0.36 -5.24
C THR A 89 -6.25 0.92 -5.78
N TRP A 90 -6.36 2.25 -5.79
CA TRP A 90 -7.46 3.00 -6.41
C TRP A 90 -6.92 3.97 -7.47
N PRO A 91 -7.71 4.38 -8.44
CA PRO A 91 -7.29 5.42 -9.38
C PRO A 91 -7.38 6.81 -8.74
N ALA A 92 -6.30 7.61 -8.84
CA ALA A 92 -6.33 9.02 -8.48
C ALA A 92 -6.50 9.91 -9.72
N PRO A 93 -7.07 11.13 -9.58
CA PRO A 93 -7.61 11.72 -8.36
C PRO A 93 -8.99 11.18 -7.98
N GLU A 94 -9.29 11.13 -6.70
CA GLU A 94 -10.56 10.63 -6.17
C GLU A 94 -11.78 11.37 -6.75
N GLY A 95 -11.67 12.68 -6.92
CA GLY A 95 -12.76 13.54 -7.41
C GLY A 95 -13.33 13.15 -8.77
N VAL A 96 -12.58 12.39 -9.59
CA VAL A 96 -13.02 11.95 -10.93
C VAL A 96 -14.08 10.85 -10.86
N TRP A 97 -14.08 10.02 -9.82
CA TRP A 97 -14.98 8.86 -9.69
C TRP A 97 -15.79 8.84 -8.38
N MET A 98 -15.57 9.78 -7.49
CA MET A 98 -16.08 9.82 -6.12
C MET A 98 -17.58 9.58 -6.01
N LYS A 99 -18.35 9.91 -7.05
CA LYS A 99 -19.81 9.69 -7.06
C LYS A 99 -20.18 8.70 -8.15
N ASP A 100 -20.97 7.70 -7.77
CA ASP A 100 -21.63 6.84 -8.74
C ASP A 100 -22.76 7.58 -9.49
N ALA A 101 -23.44 6.87 -10.40
CA ALA A 101 -24.58 7.43 -11.15
C ALA A 101 -25.75 7.89 -10.24
N THR A 102 -25.77 7.47 -8.97
CA THR A 102 -26.80 7.88 -7.98
C THR A 102 -26.33 9.04 -7.09
N GLY A 103 -25.12 9.55 -7.30
CA GLY A 103 -24.51 10.60 -6.48
C GLY A 103 -23.90 10.11 -5.16
N LYS A 104 -23.86 8.81 -4.93
CA LYS A 104 -23.24 8.21 -3.74
C LYS A 104 -21.75 8.02 -3.94
N TRP A 105 -20.99 8.24 -2.87
CA TRP A 105 -19.59 7.89 -2.84
C TRP A 105 -19.41 6.37 -2.94
N MET A 106 -18.67 5.92 -3.95
CA MET A 106 -18.39 4.51 -4.17
C MET A 106 -17.09 4.35 -4.97
N PRO A 107 -16.08 3.67 -4.42
CA PRO A 107 -14.86 3.39 -5.18
C PRO A 107 -15.14 2.52 -6.39
N PRO A 108 -14.30 2.60 -7.45
CA PRO A 108 -14.45 1.76 -8.64
C PRO A 108 -14.35 0.28 -8.26
N VAL A 109 -15.40 -0.48 -8.54
CA VAL A 109 -15.55 -1.88 -8.10
C VAL A 109 -14.39 -2.75 -8.53
N VAL A 110 -13.87 -2.56 -9.75
CA VAL A 110 -12.73 -3.33 -10.27
C VAL A 110 -11.48 -3.10 -9.43
N PHE A 111 -11.24 -1.89 -8.99
CA PHE A 111 -10.07 -1.55 -8.17
C PHE A 111 -10.23 -1.96 -6.71
N ASP A 112 -11.45 -1.92 -6.17
CA ASP A 112 -11.69 -2.15 -4.75
C ASP A 112 -12.12 -3.59 -4.42
N GLN A 113 -12.97 -4.21 -5.24
CA GLN A 113 -13.70 -5.43 -4.87
C GLN A 113 -13.72 -6.47 -6.01
N SER A 114 -12.67 -6.59 -6.82
CA SER A 114 -12.59 -7.63 -7.83
C SER A 114 -11.65 -8.76 -7.43
N ALA A 115 -12.02 -9.97 -7.78
CA ALA A 115 -11.07 -11.07 -7.79
C ALA A 115 -9.95 -10.81 -8.81
N LEU A 116 -8.71 -11.06 -8.41
CA LEU A 116 -7.52 -10.91 -9.24
C LEU A 116 -7.03 -12.25 -9.75
N ARG A 117 -6.60 -12.29 -11.01
CA ARG A 117 -5.86 -13.45 -11.53
C ARG A 117 -4.45 -13.44 -10.96
N VAL A 118 -4.00 -14.60 -10.48
CA VAL A 118 -2.65 -14.79 -9.95
C VAL A 118 -1.77 -15.50 -10.96
N ARG A 119 -0.56 -15.00 -11.15
CA ARG A 119 0.50 -15.69 -11.90
C ARG A 119 1.79 -15.65 -11.09
N VAL A 120 2.39 -16.81 -10.86
CA VAL A 120 3.75 -16.90 -10.33
C VAL A 120 4.72 -16.77 -11.50
N THR A 121 5.68 -15.87 -11.38
CA THR A 121 6.70 -15.59 -12.39
C THR A 121 8.08 -15.65 -11.76
N GLU A 122 9.15 -15.65 -12.54
CA GLU A 122 10.52 -15.52 -12.04
C GLU A 122 10.75 -14.20 -11.29
N ALA A 123 10.04 -13.14 -11.68
CA ALA A 123 10.14 -11.82 -11.04
C ALA A 123 9.34 -11.71 -9.73
N GLY A 124 8.47 -12.66 -9.39
CA GLY A 124 7.59 -12.64 -8.23
C GLY A 124 6.16 -13.08 -8.53
N VAL A 125 5.23 -12.69 -7.69
CA VAL A 125 3.80 -12.96 -7.85
C VAL A 125 3.13 -11.77 -8.50
N LEU A 126 2.53 -11.99 -9.67
CA LEU A 126 1.77 -11.00 -10.42
C LEU A 126 0.28 -11.20 -10.20
N LEU A 127 -0.39 -10.15 -9.74
CA LEU A 127 -1.84 -10.04 -9.63
C LEU A 127 -2.35 -9.20 -10.80
N GLU A 128 -3.43 -9.62 -11.45
CA GLU A 128 -4.02 -8.93 -12.60
C GLU A 128 -5.52 -8.75 -12.40
N SER A 129 -6.01 -7.52 -12.54
CA SER A 129 -7.44 -7.20 -12.44
C SER A 129 -8.18 -7.48 -13.75
N PRO A 130 -9.52 -7.56 -13.73
CA PRO A 130 -10.35 -7.28 -14.90
C PRO A 130 -10.08 -5.87 -15.45
N VAL A 131 -10.63 -5.55 -16.62
CA VAL A 131 -10.65 -4.18 -17.14
C VAL A 131 -11.77 -3.41 -16.47
N ASP A 132 -11.47 -2.25 -15.87
CA ASP A 132 -12.49 -1.37 -15.32
C ASP A 132 -13.34 -0.75 -16.45
N PRO A 133 -14.66 -0.96 -16.46
CA PRO A 133 -15.51 -0.49 -17.56
C PRO A 133 -15.64 1.03 -17.64
N ARG A 134 -15.38 1.75 -16.54
CA ARG A 134 -15.47 3.22 -16.52
C ARG A 134 -14.26 3.87 -17.14
N SER A 135 -13.08 3.46 -16.68
CA SER A 135 -11.81 4.04 -17.14
C SER A 135 -11.20 3.32 -18.33
N GLY A 136 -11.63 2.07 -18.62
CA GLY A 136 -10.98 1.20 -19.61
C GLY A 136 -9.57 0.79 -19.21
N VAL A 137 -9.23 0.85 -17.94
CA VAL A 137 -7.92 0.53 -17.36
C VAL A 137 -7.95 -0.85 -16.71
N ARG A 138 -6.87 -1.59 -16.90
CA ARG A 138 -6.52 -2.77 -16.11
C ARG A 138 -5.35 -2.42 -15.23
N PHE A 139 -5.33 -2.91 -13.99
CA PHE A 139 -4.14 -2.84 -13.17
C PHE A 139 -3.48 -4.20 -12.97
N THR A 140 -2.17 -4.15 -12.76
CA THR A 140 -1.39 -5.30 -12.27
C THR A 140 -0.61 -4.88 -11.04
N ARG A 141 -0.33 -5.85 -10.14
CA ARG A 141 0.54 -5.66 -8.98
C ARG A 141 1.56 -6.80 -8.94
N LEU A 142 2.82 -6.46 -9.16
CA LEU A 142 3.93 -7.39 -9.04
C LEU A 142 4.51 -7.29 -7.63
N ILE A 143 4.39 -8.38 -6.86
CA ILE A 143 4.87 -8.47 -5.48
C ILE A 143 6.11 -9.35 -5.47
N ARG A 144 7.22 -8.85 -4.92
CA ARG A 144 8.47 -9.57 -4.84
C ARG A 144 9.28 -9.20 -3.59
N PRO A 145 10.13 -10.12 -3.09
CA PRO A 145 11.17 -9.77 -2.12
C PRO A 145 12.11 -8.71 -2.70
N ALA A 146 12.56 -7.78 -1.86
CA ALA A 146 13.41 -6.66 -2.28
C ALA A 146 14.58 -6.42 -1.29
N GLY A 147 15.01 -7.46 -0.59
CA GLY A 147 16.05 -7.43 0.41
C GLY A 147 15.57 -7.86 1.79
N PHE A 148 16.46 -7.79 2.75
CA PHE A 148 16.19 -8.17 4.14
C PHE A 148 15.04 -7.32 4.71
N HIS A 149 14.04 -7.95 5.30
CA HIS A 149 12.84 -7.32 5.86
C HIS A 149 12.01 -6.48 4.85
N THR A 150 12.24 -6.63 3.53
CA THR A 150 11.66 -5.72 2.54
C THR A 150 10.92 -6.46 1.44
N LEU A 151 9.71 -5.99 1.13
CA LEU A 151 8.95 -6.36 -0.06
C LEU A 151 8.81 -5.15 -0.99
N ALA A 152 8.78 -5.38 -2.28
CA ALA A 152 8.43 -4.40 -3.29
C ALA A 152 7.14 -4.80 -3.98
N VAL A 153 6.24 -3.83 -4.17
CA VAL A 153 4.99 -3.97 -4.90
C VAL A 153 4.94 -2.93 -6.01
N THR A 154 5.12 -3.36 -7.24
CA THR A 154 4.98 -2.48 -8.40
C THR A 154 3.54 -2.56 -8.91
N THR A 155 2.80 -1.48 -8.78
CA THR A 155 1.45 -1.32 -9.32
C THR A 155 1.54 -0.62 -10.67
N THR A 156 0.97 -1.21 -11.71
CA THR A 156 0.95 -0.67 -13.08
C THR A 156 -0.49 -0.59 -13.58
N TYR A 157 -0.87 0.56 -14.11
CA TYR A 157 -2.13 0.76 -14.81
C TYR A 157 -1.87 0.75 -16.30
N THR A 158 -2.64 -0.05 -17.04
CA THR A 158 -2.58 -0.16 -18.50
C THR A 158 -3.94 0.24 -19.09
N LYS A 159 -3.95 1.21 -19.98
CA LYS A 159 -5.16 1.57 -20.73
C LYS A 159 -5.41 0.52 -21.81
N VAL A 160 -6.56 -0.14 -21.74
CA VAL A 160 -6.90 -1.26 -22.62
C VAL A 160 -7.94 -0.86 -23.68
N GLN A 161 -8.90 0.00 -23.32
CA GLN A 161 -10.01 0.37 -24.17
C GLN A 161 -10.58 1.75 -23.84
N GLY A 162 -11.42 2.29 -24.74
CA GLY A 162 -12.14 3.56 -24.57
C GLY A 162 -11.27 4.80 -24.79
N PRO A 163 -11.83 6.00 -24.59
CA PRO A 163 -11.12 7.27 -24.78
C PRO A 163 -9.95 7.42 -23.80
N PRO A 164 -8.95 8.29 -24.11
CA PRO A 164 -7.87 8.59 -23.16
C PRO A 164 -8.39 8.99 -21.79
N VAL A 165 -7.65 8.64 -20.74
CA VAL A 165 -7.98 8.97 -19.35
C VAL A 165 -6.79 9.55 -18.64
N GLN A 166 -7.00 10.63 -17.87
CA GLN A 166 -5.99 11.14 -16.93
C GLN A 166 -6.13 10.40 -15.60
N ILE A 167 -5.05 9.77 -15.16
CA ILE A 167 -5.06 8.87 -14.01
C ILE A 167 -3.68 8.80 -13.35
N ALA A 168 -3.65 8.54 -12.05
CA ALA A 168 -2.43 8.19 -11.32
C ALA A 168 -2.67 6.93 -10.48
N VAL A 169 -1.59 6.20 -10.19
CA VAL A 169 -1.64 5.09 -9.22
C VAL A 169 -1.80 5.67 -7.82
N TRP A 170 -2.75 5.17 -7.07
CA TRP A 170 -2.95 5.48 -5.66
C TRP A 170 -2.99 4.17 -4.88
N VAL A 171 -2.03 3.97 -3.99
CA VAL A 171 -1.94 2.79 -3.14
C VAL A 171 -2.34 3.17 -1.72
N ILE A 172 -3.27 2.43 -1.15
CA ILE A 172 -3.86 2.66 0.17
C ILE A 172 -3.51 1.47 1.05
N THR A 173 -2.71 1.69 2.08
CA THR A 173 -2.31 0.68 3.06
C THR A 173 -3.00 0.96 4.38
N GLN A 174 -3.98 0.12 4.75
CA GLN A 174 -4.70 0.21 6.02
C GLN A 174 -3.92 -0.54 7.11
N LEU A 175 -3.55 0.17 8.16
CA LEU A 175 -2.67 -0.32 9.23
C LEU A 175 -3.42 -0.31 10.56
N ALA A 176 -3.12 -1.29 11.41
CA ALA A 176 -3.66 -1.36 12.76
C ALA A 176 -3.36 -0.08 13.55
N GLU A 177 -4.06 0.13 14.66
CA GLU A 177 -3.89 1.33 15.50
C GLU A 177 -2.43 1.57 15.83
N PRO A 178 -1.87 2.76 15.48
CA PRO A 178 -0.46 3.07 15.67
C PRO A 178 -0.17 3.65 17.04
N ARG A 179 1.08 3.47 17.50
CA ARG A 179 1.69 4.28 18.57
C ARG A 179 2.19 5.62 18.04
N ALA A 180 2.59 5.66 16.78
CA ALA A 180 2.92 6.87 16.03
C ALA A 180 2.83 6.63 14.53
N ILE A 181 2.47 7.67 13.78
CA ILE A 181 2.66 7.77 12.34
C ILE A 181 3.48 9.02 12.03
N ALA A 182 4.30 8.96 10.99
CA ALA A 182 5.12 10.09 10.60
C ALA A 182 5.44 10.08 9.10
N THR A 183 5.75 11.27 8.59
CA THR A 183 6.30 11.45 7.24
C THR A 183 7.31 12.58 7.23
N THR A 184 8.13 12.67 6.19
CA THR A 184 9.00 13.83 6.00
C THR A 184 8.19 15.06 5.63
N ALA A 185 8.56 16.20 6.18
CA ALA A 185 7.98 17.51 5.85
C ALA A 185 9.09 18.42 5.30
N LYS A 186 8.88 19.06 4.16
CA LYS A 186 9.85 20.02 3.64
C LYS A 186 9.85 21.29 4.48
N ALA A 187 11.04 21.76 4.87
CA ALA A 187 11.20 23.00 5.60
C ALA A 187 10.64 24.19 4.79
N GLY A 188 9.81 25.03 5.43
CA GLY A 188 9.31 26.29 4.84
C GLY A 188 8.06 26.13 3.96
N ARG A 189 7.56 24.93 3.70
CA ARG A 189 6.26 24.69 3.08
C ARG A 189 5.29 24.25 4.15
N GLN A 190 4.06 24.76 4.15
CA GLN A 190 2.97 24.13 4.92
C GLN A 190 2.82 22.72 4.33
N PRO A 191 3.26 21.65 5.02
CA PRO A 191 3.34 20.31 4.41
C PRO A 191 1.97 19.66 4.32
N LEU A 192 0.93 20.39 4.66
CA LEU A 192 -0.40 19.86 4.84
C LEU A 192 -1.33 20.49 3.84
N ASN A 193 -1.89 19.65 2.99
CA ASN A 193 -3.15 19.91 2.33
C ASN A 193 -4.24 19.29 3.19
N PRO A 194 -4.96 20.06 4.06
CA PRO A 194 -6.07 19.52 4.83
C PRO A 194 -7.19 19.13 3.86
N MET A 195 -7.46 17.84 3.72
CA MET A 195 -8.50 17.34 2.83
C MET A 195 -9.85 17.37 3.53
N PHE A 196 -9.92 16.87 4.76
CA PHE A 196 -11.08 17.02 5.63
C PHE A 196 -10.74 16.72 7.10
N GLY A 197 -11.62 17.11 8.00
CA GLY A 197 -11.54 16.85 9.45
C GLY A 197 -10.54 17.74 10.20
N PRO A 198 -10.50 17.62 11.53
CA PRO A 198 -9.64 18.44 12.37
C PRO A 198 -8.18 17.94 12.37
N LEU A 199 -7.24 18.87 12.39
CA LEU A 199 -5.80 18.58 12.44
C LEU A 199 -5.28 18.31 13.88
N LYS A 200 -6.08 17.65 14.72
CA LYS A 200 -5.73 17.33 16.10
C LYS A 200 -4.60 16.30 16.16
N GLY A 201 -3.58 16.58 16.95
CA GLY A 201 -2.47 15.63 17.22
C GLY A 201 -1.34 15.65 16.21
N ILE A 202 -1.31 16.65 15.32
CA ILE A 202 -0.19 16.86 14.40
C ILE A 202 0.88 17.69 15.08
N GLU A 203 2.11 17.24 14.98
CA GLU A 203 3.31 17.92 15.42
C GLU A 203 4.37 17.89 14.33
N ILE A 204 5.11 18.99 14.14
CA ILE A 204 6.24 19.04 13.20
C ILE A 204 7.51 19.35 13.99
N GLU A 205 8.48 18.46 13.90
CA GLU A 205 9.76 18.61 14.56
C GLU A 205 10.91 18.19 13.62
N LYS A 206 11.89 19.06 13.43
CA LYS A 206 13.10 18.79 12.62
C LYS A 206 12.82 18.23 11.22
N GLY A 207 11.77 18.76 10.56
CA GLY A 207 11.39 18.33 9.21
C GLY A 207 10.67 16.98 9.15
N ILE A 208 10.16 16.51 10.27
CA ILE A 208 9.30 15.34 10.36
C ILE A 208 7.95 15.76 10.91
N LEU A 209 6.90 15.40 10.21
CA LEU A 209 5.54 15.47 10.67
C LEU A 209 5.22 14.19 11.42
N TYR A 210 4.69 14.32 12.62
CA TYR A 210 4.15 13.23 13.44
C TYR A 210 2.66 13.44 13.60
N TRP A 211 1.89 12.39 13.54
CA TRP A 211 0.46 12.44 13.81
C TRP A 211 0.07 11.35 14.80
N LYS A 212 -0.62 11.74 15.86
CA LYS A 212 -1.23 10.83 16.83
C LYS A 212 -2.71 10.67 16.50
N ARG A 213 -3.17 9.44 16.34
CA ARG A 213 -4.60 9.13 16.20
C ARG A 213 -5.35 9.42 17.50
N PHE A 214 -6.57 9.89 17.39
CA PHE A 214 -7.53 10.05 18.48
C PHE A 214 -8.84 9.32 18.15
N PRO A 215 -9.51 8.67 19.14
CA PRO A 215 -10.71 7.87 18.92
C PRO A 215 -11.89 8.65 18.32
N ASP A 216 -11.95 9.95 18.57
CA ASP A 216 -13.01 10.86 18.14
C ASP A 216 -12.71 11.61 16.82
N VAL A 217 -11.57 11.29 16.17
CA VAL A 217 -11.09 12.03 14.99
C VAL A 217 -11.20 11.18 13.73
N CYS A 218 -11.94 11.71 12.74
CA CYS A 218 -11.92 11.29 11.35
C CYS A 218 -11.29 12.41 10.54
N SER A 219 -10.11 12.18 9.97
CA SER A 219 -9.39 13.26 9.29
C SER A 219 -8.42 12.74 8.25
N LYS A 220 -8.17 13.53 7.21
CA LYS A 220 -7.23 13.22 6.12
C LYS A 220 -6.39 14.45 5.77
N ILE A 221 -5.12 14.21 5.52
CA ILE A 221 -4.16 15.21 5.04
C ILE A 221 -3.40 14.69 3.83
N GLY A 222 -3.06 15.58 2.91
CA GLY A 222 -2.08 15.35 1.87
C GLY A 222 -0.71 15.92 2.25
N THR A 223 0.36 15.34 1.72
CA THR A 223 1.75 15.74 1.95
C THR A 223 2.61 15.49 0.71
N ASP A 224 3.73 16.19 0.61
CA ASP A 224 4.73 15.96 -0.42
C ASP A 224 5.87 15.01 0.02
N GLY A 225 5.67 14.27 1.13
CA GLY A 225 6.59 13.24 1.60
C GLY A 225 6.59 12.01 0.70
N HIS A 226 7.74 11.34 0.55
CA HIS A 226 7.87 10.13 -0.26
C HIS A 226 8.01 8.87 0.60
N ALA A 227 8.03 9.01 1.91
CA ALA A 227 8.16 7.93 2.88
C ALA A 227 7.20 8.16 4.05
N LEU A 228 6.51 7.10 4.42
CA LEU A 228 5.51 7.06 5.49
C LEU A 228 5.93 6.02 6.52
N ALA A 229 5.98 6.40 7.78
CA ALA A 229 6.35 5.52 8.88
C ALA A 229 5.13 5.23 9.76
N TRP A 230 4.92 3.95 10.04
CA TRP A 230 3.98 3.45 11.05
C TRP A 230 4.76 2.75 12.16
N VAL A 231 4.40 3.00 13.40
CA VAL A 231 4.99 2.39 14.59
C VAL A 231 3.88 1.75 15.42
N GLY A 232 3.92 0.44 15.58
CA GLY A 232 3.05 -0.33 16.47
C GLY A 232 3.74 -0.65 17.81
N ASP A 233 3.20 -1.63 18.52
CA ASP A 233 3.77 -2.08 19.81
C ASP A 233 5.03 -2.93 19.61
N LYS A 234 5.03 -3.82 18.64
CA LYS A 234 6.11 -4.78 18.36
C LYS A 234 6.91 -4.42 17.12
N HIS A 235 6.21 -4.01 16.07
CA HIS A 235 6.79 -3.77 14.76
C HIS A 235 6.70 -2.32 14.33
N THR A 236 7.55 -1.97 13.38
CA THR A 236 7.50 -0.71 12.65
C THR A 236 7.44 -1.02 11.16
N LEU A 237 6.71 -0.20 10.39
CA LEU A 237 6.66 -0.31 8.94
C LEU A 237 7.07 1.01 8.30
N LEU A 238 8.01 0.95 7.35
CA LEU A 238 8.31 2.05 6.44
C LEU A 238 7.73 1.73 5.07
N ILE A 239 6.91 2.63 4.54
CA ILE A 239 6.42 2.59 3.17
C ILE A 239 7.12 3.71 2.41
N ALA A 240 7.85 3.38 1.36
CA ALA A 240 8.47 4.36 0.47
C ALA A 240 7.98 4.14 -0.97
N ALA A 241 7.56 5.22 -1.63
CA ALA A 241 7.06 5.18 -2.98
C ALA A 241 8.07 5.73 -3.99
N THR A 242 8.22 5.03 -5.09
CA THR A 242 8.97 5.48 -6.25
C THR A 242 8.02 5.51 -7.44
N PRO A 243 7.56 6.70 -7.89
CA PRO A 243 6.79 6.83 -9.12
C PRO A 243 7.60 6.31 -10.32
N GLY A 244 6.89 5.75 -11.31
CA GLY A 244 7.50 5.39 -12.59
C GLY A 244 7.96 6.62 -13.38
N GLU A 245 8.30 6.43 -14.64
CA GLU A 245 8.90 7.45 -15.53
C GLU A 245 7.94 8.60 -15.91
N THR A 246 6.70 8.59 -15.43
CA THR A 246 5.70 9.63 -15.70
C THR A 246 6.17 10.99 -15.17
N THR A 247 6.14 12.02 -16.00
CA THR A 247 6.61 13.38 -15.69
C THR A 247 5.52 14.35 -15.23
N GLY A 248 4.25 13.92 -15.16
CA GLY A 248 3.12 14.74 -14.71
C GLY A 248 3.24 15.22 -13.25
N SER A 249 2.38 16.15 -12.86
CA SER A 249 2.23 16.55 -11.47
C SER A 249 1.67 15.40 -10.62
N PHE A 250 1.84 15.48 -9.31
CA PHE A 250 1.06 14.63 -8.40
C PHE A 250 -0.41 15.11 -8.36
N PRO A 251 -1.36 14.21 -8.14
CA PRO A 251 -2.77 14.58 -7.92
C PRO A 251 -2.96 15.36 -6.61
N ASP A 252 -4.20 15.74 -6.32
CA ASP A 252 -4.62 16.27 -5.04
C ASP A 252 -3.73 17.44 -4.53
N ASP A 253 -3.62 18.48 -5.38
CA ASP A 253 -2.79 19.68 -5.18
C ASP A 253 -1.28 19.41 -5.03
N GLY A 254 -0.80 18.34 -5.66
CA GLY A 254 0.63 17.99 -5.68
C GLY A 254 1.05 17.06 -4.54
N CYS A 255 0.11 16.33 -3.94
CA CYS A 255 0.39 15.36 -2.89
C CYS A 255 0.98 14.08 -3.46
N SER A 256 2.17 13.70 -2.99
CA SER A 256 2.79 12.40 -3.29
C SER A 256 2.43 11.32 -2.27
N ALA A 257 1.88 11.73 -1.13
CA ALA A 257 1.38 10.84 -0.10
C ALA A 257 0.22 11.49 0.68
N GLU A 258 -0.62 10.65 1.29
CA GLU A 258 -1.72 11.08 2.12
C GLU A 258 -1.78 10.20 3.37
N ILE A 259 -2.34 10.75 4.42
CA ILE A 259 -2.55 10.05 5.68
C ILE A 259 -4.00 10.25 6.09
N TYR A 260 -4.70 9.16 6.35
CA TYR A 260 -6.03 9.14 6.92
C TYR A 260 -6.01 8.51 8.31
N VAL A 261 -6.76 9.08 9.24
CA VAL A 261 -7.01 8.51 10.56
C VAL A 261 -8.50 8.26 10.74
N SER A 262 -8.84 7.01 11.07
CA SER A 262 -10.22 6.60 11.28
C SER A 262 -10.63 6.79 12.75
N PRO A 263 -11.90 7.13 13.04
CA PRO A 263 -12.40 7.12 14.41
C PRO A 263 -12.64 5.69 14.92
N ASP A 264 -12.94 5.54 16.21
CA ASP A 264 -13.47 4.30 16.76
C ASP A 264 -14.88 4.00 16.17
N PRO A 265 -15.29 2.73 16.12
CA PRO A 265 -14.60 1.55 16.68
C PRO A 265 -13.54 0.91 15.76
N TRP A 266 -13.34 1.40 14.54
CA TRP A 266 -12.46 0.73 13.56
C TRP A 266 -10.98 0.91 13.84
N ALA A 267 -10.57 2.02 14.45
CA ALA A 267 -9.24 2.24 15.01
C ALA A 267 -8.07 1.89 14.06
N TYR A 268 -8.16 2.25 12.78
CA TYR A 268 -7.07 2.08 11.81
C TYR A 268 -6.57 3.43 11.28
N VAL A 269 -5.47 3.40 10.58
CA VAL A 269 -4.95 4.51 9.79
C VAL A 269 -4.67 4.04 8.37
N GLU A 270 -4.73 4.95 7.41
CA GLU A 270 -4.27 4.71 6.04
C GLU A 270 -2.99 5.50 5.81
N LEU A 271 -1.96 4.81 5.35
CA LEU A 271 -0.78 5.40 4.77
C LEU A 271 -0.87 5.20 3.26
N GLU A 272 -0.97 6.30 2.54
CA GLU A 272 -1.33 6.32 1.14
C GLU A 272 -0.20 6.93 0.31
N THR A 273 0.08 6.35 -0.84
CA THR A 273 1.11 6.84 -1.75
C THR A 273 0.53 7.05 -3.13
N LEU A 274 0.94 8.13 -3.79
CA LEU A 274 0.43 8.51 -5.10
C LEU A 274 1.55 8.52 -6.15
N GLY A 275 1.23 8.00 -7.33
CA GLY A 275 2.01 8.20 -8.54
C GLY A 275 1.73 9.57 -9.16
N ARG A 276 2.44 9.88 -10.25
CA ARG A 276 2.20 11.09 -11.03
C ARG A 276 1.03 10.90 -12.00
N LEU A 277 0.28 11.95 -12.25
CA LEU A 277 -0.79 11.98 -13.26
C LEU A 277 -0.22 11.70 -14.65
N ALA A 278 -0.85 10.78 -15.35
CA ALA A 278 -0.57 10.47 -16.75
C ALA A 278 -1.88 10.50 -17.54
N THR A 279 -1.83 11.02 -18.76
CA THR A 279 -2.93 10.84 -19.72
C THR A 279 -2.62 9.60 -20.55
N LEU A 280 -3.42 8.55 -20.35
CA LEU A 280 -3.20 7.24 -20.99
C LEU A 280 -4.13 7.06 -22.18
N GLY A 281 -3.58 6.89 -23.37
CA GLY A 281 -4.24 6.30 -24.55
C GLY A 281 -4.12 4.78 -24.54
N ILE A 282 -4.83 4.08 -25.44
CA ILE A 282 -4.80 2.61 -25.52
C ILE A 282 -3.35 2.13 -25.73
N GLY A 283 -2.91 1.21 -24.89
CA GLY A 283 -1.54 0.67 -24.86
C GLY A 283 -0.61 1.40 -23.89
N ASP A 284 -0.93 2.63 -23.46
CA ASP A 284 -0.10 3.38 -22.52
C ASP A 284 -0.21 2.84 -21.10
N THR A 285 0.85 3.09 -20.32
CA THR A 285 0.96 2.65 -18.93
C THR A 285 1.46 3.76 -18.01
N THR A 286 1.08 3.67 -16.73
CA THR A 286 1.73 4.40 -15.63
C THR A 286 1.94 3.47 -14.45
N SER A 287 2.97 3.70 -13.63
CA SER A 287 3.30 2.81 -12.53
C SER A 287 3.81 3.54 -11.30
N CYS A 288 3.72 2.87 -10.16
CA CYS A 288 4.34 3.26 -8.89
C CYS A 288 4.83 2.01 -8.17
N THR A 289 6.04 2.05 -7.61
CA THR A 289 6.59 0.97 -6.80
C THR A 289 6.62 1.38 -5.34
N ASN A 290 5.92 0.63 -4.51
CA ASN A 290 5.98 0.76 -3.05
C ASN A 290 6.95 -0.27 -2.49
N THR A 291 7.86 0.15 -1.62
CA THR A 291 8.66 -0.73 -0.78
C THR A 291 8.12 -0.72 0.63
N TYR A 292 7.97 -1.91 1.22
CA TYR A 292 7.47 -2.14 2.57
C TYR A 292 8.61 -2.77 3.38
N ARG A 293 9.20 -2.00 4.30
CA ARG A 293 10.24 -2.51 5.21
C ARG A 293 9.66 -2.67 6.60
N LEU A 294 9.63 -3.92 7.07
CA LEU A 294 9.12 -4.31 8.37
C LEU A 294 10.29 -4.55 9.34
N ASP A 295 10.45 -3.66 10.32
CA ASP A 295 11.46 -3.79 11.37
C ASP A 295 10.79 -3.96 12.75
N ASP A 296 11.57 -4.32 13.76
CA ASP A 296 11.09 -4.36 15.13
C ASP A 296 11.29 -3.02 15.85
N VAL A 297 10.41 -2.73 16.81
CA VAL A 297 10.61 -1.65 17.77
C VAL A 297 11.81 -2.01 18.65
N ARG A 298 12.77 -1.10 18.81
CA ARG A 298 13.95 -1.34 19.63
C ARG A 298 13.63 -1.19 21.12
N ALA A 299 14.29 -1.98 21.96
CA ALA A 299 14.11 -1.90 23.40
C ALA A 299 14.39 -0.46 23.91
N GLY A 300 13.45 0.11 24.68
CA GLY A 300 13.55 1.46 25.21
C GLY A 300 13.36 2.60 24.20
N GLU A 301 13.08 2.28 22.93
CA GLU A 301 12.85 3.31 21.89
C GLU A 301 11.42 3.88 22.05
N THR A 302 11.31 5.21 22.10
CA THR A 302 9.99 5.85 22.07
C THR A 302 9.37 5.75 20.66
N PRO A 303 8.02 5.73 20.52
CA PRO A 303 7.38 5.69 19.21
C PRO A 303 7.84 6.80 18.26
N LYS A 304 8.03 8.01 18.77
CA LYS A 304 8.52 9.15 18.00
C LYS A 304 9.98 8.96 17.52
N ALA A 305 10.84 8.37 18.37
CA ALA A 305 12.22 8.05 17.99
C ALA A 305 12.28 6.94 16.93
N ALA A 306 11.43 5.91 17.05
CA ALA A 306 11.31 4.84 16.07
C ALA A 306 10.88 5.40 14.70
N ALA A 307 9.84 6.23 14.65
CA ALA A 307 9.40 6.88 13.44
C ALA A 307 10.50 7.75 12.79
N ALA A 308 11.19 8.55 13.59
CA ALA A 308 12.32 9.37 13.12
C ALA A 308 13.48 8.52 12.57
N ARG A 309 13.77 7.38 13.17
CA ARG A 309 14.79 6.43 12.70
C ARG A 309 14.44 5.89 11.32
N LEU A 310 13.18 5.49 11.11
CA LEU A 310 12.71 4.94 9.84
C LEU A 310 12.84 5.94 8.68
N LEU A 311 12.56 7.23 8.95
CA LEU A 311 12.56 8.29 7.93
C LEU A 311 13.95 8.87 7.63
N ARG A 312 14.98 8.49 8.40
CA ARG A 312 16.35 8.91 8.09
C ARG A 312 16.87 8.16 6.86
N PRO A 313 17.55 8.85 5.92
CA PRO A 313 18.22 8.17 4.83
C PRO A 313 19.19 7.11 5.40
N THR A 314 19.13 5.91 4.89
CA THR A 314 20.21 4.92 5.12
C THR A 314 21.47 5.44 4.46
N LYS A 315 22.55 5.60 5.27
CA LYS A 315 23.88 5.98 4.77
C LYS A 315 24.45 4.90 3.87
#